data_ad2bbcfef6e2ff75848c6e55b692ff22
#
_entry.id   ad2bbcfef6e2ff75848c6e55b692ff22
#
_cell.length_a   1.000
_cell.length_b   1.000
_cell.length_c   1.000
_cell.angle_alpha   90.00
_cell.angle_beta   90.00
_cell.angle_gamma   90.00
#
_symmetry.space_group_name_H-M   'P 1'
#
loop_
_entity.id
_entity.type
_entity.pdbx_description
1 polymer ?
#
loop_
_entity_poly.entity_id
_entity_poly.type
_entity_poly.pdbx_seq_one_letter_code
_entity_poly.pdbx_strand_id
1 'polypeptide(L)'
;MLNNGAIAWKSRRQPTVALSTMESEYMALTEATKELKWIRTLLAELGYSNGNNKNSADESPTDLFSDNQSAIALAKNPVSHARAKHIDLRHHFVREAIQDKVIWVQYIPTAEMTADSLTKALGREKHEKCTARMGMTTWRLDVSGSLFIWKKVWR
;
A
#
# COMPACT_ATOMS: atom_id res chain seq x y z
N MET A 1 -1.46 9.16 -1.17
CA MET A 1 -0.70 10.38 -0.82
C MET A 1 -1.70 11.49 -0.63
N LEU A 2 -1.53 12.32 0.38
CA LEU A 2 -2.34 13.50 0.61
C LEU A 2 -1.41 14.71 0.56
N ASN A 3 -1.83 15.76 -0.14
CA ASN A 3 -1.04 16.99 -0.29
C ASN A 3 0.42 16.75 -0.74
N ASN A 4 0.60 15.88 -1.74
CA ASN A 4 1.88 15.43 -2.30
C ASN A 4 2.83 14.69 -1.34
N GLY A 5 2.38 14.28 -0.15
CA GLY A 5 3.17 13.53 0.81
C GLY A 5 2.60 12.16 1.13
N ALA A 6 3.46 11.22 1.54
CA ALA A 6 3.02 9.96 2.09
C ALA A 6 2.44 10.18 3.50
N ILE A 7 1.21 9.71 3.74
CA ILE A 7 0.51 9.87 5.02
C ILE A 7 0.59 8.64 5.91
N ALA A 8 0.88 7.47 5.31
CA ALA A 8 1.10 6.23 6.03
C ALA A 8 2.16 5.39 5.32
N TRP A 9 2.94 4.66 6.08
CA TRP A 9 3.91 3.68 5.58
C TRP A 9 4.08 2.57 6.61
N LYS A 10 4.41 1.37 6.11
CA LYS A 10 4.61 0.20 6.96
C LYS A 10 5.75 -0.65 6.43
N SER A 11 6.67 -0.98 7.31
CA SER A 11 7.72 -1.97 7.04
C SER A 11 7.85 -2.85 8.28
N ARG A 12 7.47 -4.13 8.15
CA ARG A 12 7.58 -5.12 9.21
C ARG A 12 7.74 -6.52 8.66
N ARG A 13 8.34 -7.40 9.44
CA ARG A 13 8.37 -8.83 9.13
C ARG A 13 6.94 -9.40 9.17
N GLN A 14 6.61 -10.22 8.18
CA GLN A 14 5.31 -10.91 8.16
C GLN A 14 5.25 -11.93 9.31
N PRO A 15 4.11 -12.04 10.01
CA PRO A 15 3.97 -12.93 11.17
C PRO A 15 3.90 -14.41 10.78
N THR A 16 3.59 -14.69 9.51
CA THR A 16 3.46 -16.05 8.95
C THR A 16 4.50 -16.24 7.86
N VAL A 17 5.08 -17.43 7.79
CA VAL A 17 5.99 -17.79 6.69
C VAL A 17 5.15 -18.04 5.45
N ALA A 18 5.43 -17.28 4.39
CA ALA A 18 4.82 -17.49 3.08
C ALA A 18 5.49 -18.68 2.37
N LEU A 19 4.70 -19.51 1.72
CA LEU A 19 5.18 -20.67 0.97
C LEU A 19 5.63 -20.32 -0.45
N SER A 20 5.33 -19.11 -0.91
CA SER A 20 5.71 -18.60 -2.23
C SER A 20 5.84 -17.07 -2.21
N THR A 21 6.54 -16.52 -3.21
CA THR A 21 6.62 -15.07 -3.43
C THR A 21 5.24 -14.46 -3.69
N MET A 22 4.38 -15.15 -4.45
CA MET A 22 2.99 -14.73 -4.69
C MET A 22 2.22 -14.60 -3.37
N GLU A 23 2.35 -15.56 -2.47
CA GLU A 23 1.68 -15.53 -1.17
C GLU A 23 2.18 -14.37 -0.30
N SER A 24 3.49 -14.13 -0.25
CA SER A 24 4.03 -13.01 0.51
C SER A 24 3.55 -11.66 0.00
N GLU A 25 3.48 -11.49 -1.32
CA GLU A 25 2.94 -10.28 -1.94
C GLU A 25 1.43 -10.13 -1.70
N TYR A 26 0.69 -11.25 -1.73
CA TYR A 26 -0.73 -11.22 -1.41
C TYR A 26 -1.01 -10.85 0.05
N MET A 27 -0.17 -11.32 0.97
CA MET A 27 -0.24 -10.91 2.37
C MET A 27 0.03 -9.41 2.54
N ALA A 28 1.01 -8.87 1.81
CA ALA A 28 1.30 -7.44 1.79
C ALA A 28 0.11 -6.64 1.22
N LEU A 29 -0.50 -7.12 0.13
CA LEU A 29 -1.70 -6.54 -0.47
C LEU A 29 -2.88 -6.50 0.52
N THR A 30 -3.07 -7.57 1.30
CA THR A 30 -4.10 -7.64 2.33
C THR A 30 -3.89 -6.58 3.42
N GLU A 31 -2.66 -6.44 3.91
CA GLU A 31 -2.33 -5.45 4.93
C GLU A 31 -2.49 -4.01 4.40
N ALA A 32 -2.08 -3.76 3.16
CA ALA A 32 -2.28 -2.47 2.51
C ALA A 32 -3.77 -2.14 2.35
N THR A 33 -4.60 -3.14 1.98
CA THR A 33 -6.06 -2.97 1.87
C THR A 33 -6.71 -2.60 3.21
N LYS A 34 -6.26 -3.21 4.31
CA LYS A 34 -6.76 -2.86 5.67
C LYS A 34 -6.43 -1.43 6.03
N GLU A 35 -5.19 -1.04 5.83
CA GLU A 35 -4.73 0.33 6.11
C GLU A 35 -5.49 1.35 5.27
N LEU A 36 -5.69 1.05 4.00
CA LEU A 36 -6.41 1.90 3.07
C LEU A 36 -7.88 2.07 3.47
N LYS A 37 -8.59 0.98 3.82
CA LYS A 37 -9.97 1.05 4.32
C LYS A 37 -10.06 1.98 5.55
N TRP A 38 -9.12 1.85 6.50
CA TRP A 38 -9.07 2.69 7.68
C TRP A 38 -8.82 4.17 7.33
N ILE A 39 -7.84 4.45 6.45
CA ILE A 39 -7.55 5.83 6.02
C ILE A 39 -8.76 6.45 5.33
N ARG A 40 -9.45 5.71 4.45
CA ARG A 40 -10.67 6.21 3.79
C ARG A 40 -11.75 6.58 4.81
N THR A 41 -11.98 5.73 5.81
CA THR A 41 -12.93 6.02 6.89
C THR A 41 -12.52 7.27 7.66
N LEU A 42 -11.25 7.39 8.04
CA LEU A 42 -10.73 8.57 8.74
C LEU A 42 -10.90 9.85 7.91
N LEU A 43 -10.56 9.82 6.62
CA LEU A 43 -10.71 10.97 5.73
C LEU A 43 -12.17 11.37 5.56
N ALA A 44 -13.08 10.39 5.47
CA ALA A 44 -14.52 10.66 5.41
C ALA A 44 -15.03 11.33 6.69
N GLU A 45 -14.60 10.87 7.87
CA GLU A 45 -14.93 11.47 9.17
C GLU A 45 -14.39 12.91 9.31
N LEU A 46 -13.22 13.17 8.72
CA LEU A 46 -12.63 14.51 8.68
C LEU A 46 -13.25 15.43 7.61
N GLY A 47 -14.22 14.93 6.83
CA GLY A 47 -14.89 15.72 5.80
C GLY A 47 -14.12 15.83 4.48
N TYR A 48 -13.07 15.03 4.28
CA TYR A 48 -12.29 14.97 3.04
C TYR A 48 -12.86 13.98 2.00
N SER A 49 -14.15 13.63 2.08
CA SER A 49 -14.77 12.85 1.02
C SER A 49 -14.96 13.70 -0.24
N ASN A 50 -14.64 13.15 -1.41
CA ASN A 50 -14.68 13.85 -2.70
C ASN A 50 -16.09 14.11 -3.25
N GLY A 51 -17.09 14.28 -2.42
CA GLY A 51 -18.45 14.55 -2.86
C GLY A 51 -19.29 15.21 -1.78
N ASN A 52 -20.02 16.23 -2.16
CA ASN A 52 -21.02 16.93 -1.33
C ASN A 52 -22.20 16.03 -0.86
N ASN A 53 -22.05 14.71 -0.92
CA ASN A 53 -23.08 13.76 -0.54
C ASN A 53 -22.53 12.76 0.48
N LYS A 54 -23.13 12.76 1.65
CA LYS A 54 -22.85 11.85 2.77
C LYS A 54 -23.19 10.36 2.49
N ASN A 55 -23.49 10.00 1.26
CA ASN A 55 -23.76 8.64 0.83
C ASN A 55 -22.56 8.12 0.04
N SER A 56 -21.76 7.35 0.69
CA SER A 56 -20.46 6.75 0.31
C SER A 56 -20.43 5.87 -0.96
N ALA A 57 -21.42 5.92 -1.82
CA ALA A 57 -21.51 5.10 -3.03
C ALA A 57 -20.78 5.68 -4.26
N ASP A 58 -20.29 6.92 -4.20
CA ASP A 58 -19.73 7.63 -5.36
C ASP A 58 -18.22 7.96 -5.23
N GLU A 59 -17.54 7.36 -4.26
CA GLU A 59 -16.10 7.51 -4.14
C GLU A 59 -15.37 6.56 -5.13
N SER A 60 -14.62 7.13 -6.05
CA SER A 60 -13.75 6.35 -6.94
C SER A 60 -12.84 5.40 -6.14
N PRO A 61 -12.62 4.17 -6.63
CA PRO A 61 -11.71 3.23 -5.96
C PRO A 61 -10.31 3.83 -5.85
N THR A 62 -9.62 3.52 -4.76
CA THR A 62 -8.23 3.95 -4.57
C THR A 62 -7.29 2.97 -5.24
N ASP A 63 -6.34 3.48 -6.03
CA ASP A 63 -5.34 2.68 -6.69
C ASP A 63 -4.38 2.03 -5.68
N LEU A 64 -4.20 0.72 -5.81
CA LEU A 64 -3.27 -0.08 -5.03
C LEU A 64 -2.33 -0.81 -5.98
N PHE A 65 -1.04 -0.52 -5.90
CA PHE A 65 -0.05 -1.04 -6.83
C PHE A 65 0.66 -2.27 -6.30
N SER A 66 0.92 -3.24 -7.18
CA SER A 66 1.73 -4.42 -6.90
C SER A 66 2.59 -4.75 -8.12
N ASP A 67 3.80 -5.24 -7.89
CA ASP A 67 4.70 -5.70 -8.96
C ASP A 67 4.58 -7.22 -9.22
N ASN A 68 3.69 -7.91 -8.50
CA ASN A 68 3.46 -9.35 -8.67
C ASN A 68 2.15 -9.62 -9.43
N GLN A 69 2.29 -9.94 -10.71
CA GLN A 69 1.14 -10.24 -11.60
C GLN A 69 0.32 -11.44 -11.11
N SER A 70 0.96 -12.46 -10.51
CA SER A 70 0.26 -13.63 -9.99
C SER A 70 -0.60 -13.28 -8.78
N ALA A 71 -0.13 -12.41 -7.89
CA ALA A 71 -0.91 -11.91 -6.77
C ALA A 71 -2.11 -11.08 -7.26
N ILE A 72 -1.92 -10.25 -8.29
CA ILE A 72 -3.00 -9.46 -8.91
C ILE A 72 -4.04 -10.37 -9.57
N ALA A 73 -3.60 -11.37 -10.33
CA ALA A 73 -4.49 -12.33 -10.97
C ALA A 73 -5.33 -13.09 -9.92
N LEU A 74 -4.71 -13.49 -8.81
CA LEU A 74 -5.39 -14.16 -7.70
C LEU A 74 -6.41 -13.23 -7.01
N ALA A 75 -6.11 -11.93 -6.89
CA ALA A 75 -7.03 -10.94 -6.33
C ALA A 75 -8.27 -10.73 -7.21
N LYS A 76 -8.09 -10.75 -8.54
CA LYS A 76 -9.17 -10.49 -9.51
C LYS A 76 -9.99 -11.73 -9.88
N ASN A 77 -9.39 -12.92 -9.83
CA ASN A 77 -10.06 -14.16 -10.27
C ASN A 77 -10.67 -14.94 -9.10
N PRO A 78 -11.94 -15.35 -9.18
CA PRO A 78 -12.62 -16.09 -8.13
C PRO A 78 -12.26 -17.57 -8.08
N VAL A 79 -11.42 -18.08 -8.98
CA VAL A 79 -11.09 -19.51 -9.05
C VAL A 79 -10.41 -19.93 -7.77
N SER A 80 -11.16 -20.67 -6.98
CA SER A 80 -10.80 -21.19 -5.68
C SER A 80 -9.57 -22.07 -5.74
N HIS A 81 -8.66 -21.85 -4.86
CA HIS A 81 -7.64 -22.84 -4.56
C HIS A 81 -7.88 -23.37 -3.15
N ALA A 82 -8.38 -24.62 -3.12
CA ALA A 82 -8.71 -25.39 -1.91
C ALA A 82 -7.50 -25.71 -1.01
N ARG A 83 -6.52 -24.80 -0.88
CA ARG A 83 -5.22 -25.18 -0.29
C ARG A 83 -4.85 -24.58 1.06
N ALA A 84 -5.62 -23.66 1.64
CA ALA A 84 -5.42 -23.28 3.03
C ALA A 84 -6.50 -22.33 3.56
N LYS A 85 -7.25 -22.73 4.58
CA LYS A 85 -8.31 -21.92 5.21
C LYS A 85 -7.85 -20.54 5.70
N HIS A 86 -6.62 -20.40 6.16
CA HIS A 86 -6.06 -19.12 6.63
C HIS A 86 -5.73 -18.15 5.49
N ILE A 87 -5.54 -18.67 4.27
CA ILE A 87 -5.35 -17.88 3.06
C ILE A 87 -6.72 -17.45 2.52
N ASP A 88 -7.73 -18.29 2.63
CA ASP A 88 -9.08 -18.00 2.11
C ASP A 88 -9.69 -16.73 2.69
N LEU A 89 -9.59 -16.50 4.01
CA LEU A 89 -10.09 -15.27 4.63
C LEU A 89 -9.44 -14.01 4.08
N ARG A 90 -8.13 -14.05 3.81
CA ARG A 90 -7.40 -12.92 3.21
C ARG A 90 -7.80 -12.71 1.75
N HIS A 91 -8.02 -13.81 1.03
CA HIS A 91 -8.48 -13.77 -0.35
C HIS A 91 -9.88 -13.15 -0.45
N HIS A 92 -10.80 -13.55 0.42
CA HIS A 92 -12.14 -12.97 0.48
C HIS A 92 -12.09 -11.48 0.79
N PHE A 93 -11.31 -11.07 1.76
CA PHE A 93 -11.21 -9.66 2.17
C PHE A 93 -10.74 -8.73 1.05
N VAL A 94 -9.68 -9.12 0.30
CA VAL A 94 -9.19 -8.29 -0.80
C VAL A 94 -10.16 -8.28 -1.97
N ARG A 95 -10.78 -9.43 -2.30
CA ARG A 95 -11.80 -9.52 -3.36
C ARG A 95 -13.04 -8.69 -3.05
N GLU A 96 -13.54 -8.77 -1.83
CA GLU A 96 -14.64 -7.95 -1.36
C GLU A 96 -14.31 -6.47 -1.56
N ALA A 97 -13.13 -6.01 -1.15
CA ALA A 97 -12.70 -4.65 -1.34
C ALA A 97 -12.62 -4.22 -2.82
N ILE A 98 -12.31 -5.15 -3.74
CA ILE A 98 -12.34 -4.90 -5.19
C ILE A 98 -13.78 -4.85 -5.71
N GLN A 99 -14.63 -5.80 -5.28
CA GLN A 99 -16.05 -5.87 -5.69
C GLN A 99 -16.83 -4.65 -5.21
N ASP A 100 -16.57 -4.22 -3.98
CA ASP A 100 -17.15 -3.01 -3.37
C ASP A 100 -16.58 -1.71 -3.94
N LYS A 101 -15.67 -1.79 -4.92
CA LYS A 101 -15.00 -0.65 -5.54
C LYS A 101 -14.26 0.25 -4.55
N VAL A 102 -13.79 -0.31 -3.43
CA VAL A 102 -12.98 0.40 -2.46
C VAL A 102 -11.55 0.56 -2.97
N ILE A 103 -11.03 -0.47 -3.65
CA ILE A 103 -9.69 -0.50 -4.22
C ILE A 103 -9.70 -0.91 -5.69
N TRP A 104 -8.70 -0.42 -6.43
CA TRP A 104 -8.36 -0.88 -7.76
C TRP A 104 -6.92 -1.37 -7.78
N VAL A 105 -6.71 -2.69 -7.97
CA VAL A 105 -5.36 -3.27 -7.96
C VAL A 105 -4.75 -3.20 -9.35
N GLN A 106 -3.60 -2.53 -9.45
CA GLN A 106 -2.87 -2.29 -10.69
C GLN A 106 -1.46 -2.86 -10.63
N TYR A 107 -0.97 -3.26 -11.79
CA TYR A 107 0.43 -3.68 -11.93
C TYR A 107 1.33 -2.46 -12.09
N ILE A 108 2.48 -2.50 -11.42
CA ILE A 108 3.57 -1.56 -11.62
C ILE A 108 4.89 -2.35 -11.76
N PRO A 109 5.78 -1.99 -12.68
CA PRO A 109 7.09 -2.62 -12.77
C PRO A 109 7.89 -2.49 -11.46
N THR A 110 8.66 -3.52 -11.07
CA THR A 110 9.51 -3.51 -9.86
C THR A 110 10.47 -2.31 -9.83
N ALA A 111 10.92 -1.86 -11.00
CA ALA A 111 11.78 -0.68 -11.10
C ALA A 111 11.09 0.61 -10.61
N GLU A 112 9.76 0.64 -10.66
CA GLU A 112 8.93 1.78 -10.28
C GLU A 112 8.27 1.61 -8.91
N MET A 113 8.40 0.44 -8.28
CA MET A 113 7.80 0.14 -6.99
C MET A 113 8.44 1.01 -5.88
N THR A 114 7.73 2.03 -5.47
CA THR A 114 8.18 3.01 -4.46
C THR A 114 8.35 2.37 -3.09
N ALA A 115 7.49 1.41 -2.74
CA ALA A 115 7.52 0.69 -1.47
C ALA A 115 8.80 -0.15 -1.25
N ASP A 116 9.52 -0.48 -2.31
CA ASP A 116 10.81 -1.20 -2.22
C ASP A 116 11.82 -0.46 -1.33
N SER A 117 11.78 0.88 -1.32
CA SER A 117 12.66 1.71 -0.47
C SER A 117 12.45 1.47 1.04
N LEU A 118 11.31 0.91 1.43
CA LEU A 118 11.00 0.60 2.83
C LEU A 118 11.49 -0.79 3.26
N THR A 119 11.76 -1.68 2.30
CA THR A 119 12.02 -3.10 2.58
C THR A 119 13.33 -3.62 1.99
N LYS A 120 13.93 -2.93 1.03
CA LYS A 120 15.13 -3.37 0.30
C LYS A 120 16.23 -2.33 0.39
N ALA A 121 17.50 -2.79 0.44
CA ALA A 121 18.65 -1.91 0.22
C ALA A 121 18.69 -1.54 -1.27
N LEU A 122 18.44 -0.29 -1.58
CA LEU A 122 18.42 0.23 -2.95
C LEU A 122 19.70 1.02 -3.25
N GLY A 123 20.14 0.97 -4.51
CA GLY A 123 21.15 1.89 -5.00
C GLY A 123 20.66 3.34 -4.91
N ARG A 124 21.59 4.28 -4.79
CA ARG A 124 21.32 5.71 -4.53
C ARG A 124 20.28 6.30 -5.48
N GLU A 125 20.44 6.09 -6.78
CA GLU A 125 19.53 6.63 -7.80
C GLU A 125 18.07 6.15 -7.63
N LYS A 126 17.87 4.83 -7.44
CA LYS A 126 16.54 4.26 -7.21
C LYS A 126 15.96 4.75 -5.89
N HIS A 127 16.77 4.86 -4.84
CA HIS A 127 16.33 5.38 -3.55
C HIS A 127 15.85 6.84 -3.67
N GLU A 128 16.61 7.69 -4.33
CA GLU A 128 16.25 9.10 -4.56
C GLU A 128 14.94 9.24 -5.37
N LYS A 129 14.75 8.40 -6.41
CA LYS A 129 13.49 8.35 -7.16
C LYS A 129 12.30 7.92 -6.29
N CYS A 130 12.47 6.92 -5.44
CA CYS A 130 11.41 6.45 -4.55
C CYS A 130 11.05 7.53 -3.51
N THR A 131 12.02 8.17 -2.89
CA THR A 131 11.78 9.22 -1.90
C THR A 131 11.11 10.45 -2.51
N ALA A 132 11.52 10.85 -3.71
CA ALA A 132 10.86 11.94 -4.44
C ALA A 132 9.39 11.61 -4.75
N ARG A 133 9.08 10.36 -5.18
CA ARG A 133 7.72 9.91 -5.42
C ARG A 133 6.86 9.86 -4.14
N MET A 134 7.46 9.68 -2.97
CA MET A 134 6.78 9.79 -1.68
C MET A 134 6.55 11.23 -1.21
N GLY A 135 6.96 12.22 -2.00
CA GLY A 135 6.87 13.62 -1.65
C GLY A 135 7.93 14.07 -0.64
N MET A 136 8.98 13.27 -0.46
CA MET A 136 10.09 13.64 0.41
C MET A 136 11.09 14.45 -0.40
N THR A 137 11.27 15.70 0.00
CA THR A 137 12.31 16.57 -0.55
C THR A 137 13.57 16.48 0.29
N THR A 138 14.73 16.42 -0.35
CA THR A 138 16.00 16.61 0.35
C THR A 138 16.11 18.08 0.77
N TRP A 139 15.77 18.38 2.01
CA TRP A 139 16.14 19.65 2.58
C TRP A 139 17.67 19.66 2.76
N ARG A 140 18.36 20.46 1.99
CA ARG A 140 19.64 20.99 2.46
C ARG A 140 19.30 21.78 3.71
N LEU A 141 19.84 21.38 4.85
CA LEU A 141 19.82 22.17 6.06
C LEU A 141 20.56 23.48 5.76
N ASP A 142 19.83 24.50 5.39
CA ASP A 142 20.26 25.84 5.75
C ASP A 142 20.15 25.94 7.27
N VAL A 143 21.21 26.42 7.90
CA VAL A 143 21.51 26.34 9.33
C VAL A 143 20.58 27.21 10.17
N SER A 144 19.26 26.96 10.07
CA SER A 144 18.25 27.55 10.96
C SER A 144 17.29 26.44 11.42
N GLY A 145 17.81 25.67 12.32
CA GLY A 145 17.16 24.79 13.27
C GLY A 145 15.71 24.36 13.08
N SER A 146 15.49 23.23 12.43
CA SER A 146 14.29 22.43 12.65
C SER A 146 14.61 20.94 12.50
N LEU A 147 14.52 20.24 13.60
CA LEU A 147 14.87 18.85 13.78
C LEU A 147 13.74 17.95 13.27
N PHE A 148 13.97 17.18 12.22
CA PHE A 148 13.10 16.05 11.86
C PHE A 148 13.75 14.74 12.25
N ILE A 149 13.12 14.02 13.17
CA ILE A 149 13.63 12.74 13.71
C ILE A 149 13.15 11.59 12.82
N TRP A 150 14.11 10.94 12.15
CA TRP A 150 13.92 9.64 11.50
C TRP A 150 14.29 8.53 12.47
N LYS A 151 13.35 7.66 12.81
CA LYS A 151 13.68 6.44 13.54
C LYS A 151 13.57 5.24 12.61
N LYS A 152 14.72 4.82 12.09
CA LYS A 152 14.87 3.57 11.35
C LYS A 152 15.03 2.46 12.39
N VAL A 153 14.10 1.52 12.46
CA VAL A 153 14.25 0.30 13.26
C VAL A 153 14.55 -0.85 12.31
N TRP A 154 15.82 -1.24 12.29
CA TRP A 154 16.26 -2.52 11.74
C TRP A 154 16.38 -3.51 12.90
N ARG A 155 15.67 -4.63 12.86
CA ARG A 155 16.14 -5.99 13.20
C ARG A 155 15.04 -6.99 12.92
#